data_cf803ad1828653e9f9dcb6619699ae93
#
_entry.id   cf803ad1828653e9f9dcb6619699ae93
#
_cell.length_a   1.000
_cell.length_b   1.000
_cell.length_c   1.000
_cell.angle_alpha   90.00
_cell.angle_beta   90.00
_cell.angle_gamma   90.00
#
_symmetry.space_group_name_H-M   'P 1'
#
loop_
_entity.id
_entity.type
_entity.pdbx_description
1 polymer ?
#
loop_
_entity_poly.entity_id
_entity_poly.type
_entity_poly.pdbx_seq_one_letter_code
_entity_poly.pdbx_strand_id
1 'polypeptide(L)'
;MRKIIMLLLVSLSIVSCNKAKSPKTEVSIVGDEFYINGKPTFEGKTWRGMKIQGLLPNARLVNGIFDDKTDSTRYKWVYPDTKVWDANRNTKEFVENMPKWQEKGLLAFTINLQGGSPEGYSKKQAWHNSAIMPDGSLDMEYMNRLKLILDKADELQMVVILGLYYFGQEKYMNDSVSVKNGIKNAVEWILKHDYRNVLLEINNECDFYKLDGLNPETVHKSIEYAKTITHNGRRLLVSTSYAGKKVPSDKVIAVSDFILLHGNSIRNPEDITVQVDSVRKSTAYTTKPIVYNEDDHFKFDEEVNNFVKATDAYASWGYFDFRKKDEPFEQGFQCIPADWGINSERKKGFFNILTEWKNAQ
;
A
#
# COMPACT_ATOMS: atom_id res chain seq x y z
N MET A 1 -75.37 35.35 6.61
CA MET A 1 -74.70 34.05 6.74
C MET A 1 -73.32 34.17 6.12
N ARG A 2 -72.25 34.38 6.95
CA ARG A 2 -70.84 34.44 6.48
C ARG A 2 -70.22 33.05 6.62
N LYS A 3 -69.78 32.47 5.52
CA LYS A 3 -69.05 31.19 5.49
C LYS A 3 -67.55 31.48 5.80
N ILE A 4 -67.09 30.94 6.94
CA ILE A 4 -65.66 30.94 7.27
C ILE A 4 -65.02 29.74 6.59
N ILE A 5 -64.08 29.95 5.66
CA ILE A 5 -63.23 28.91 5.04
C ILE A 5 -62.00 28.78 5.92
N MET A 6 -61.84 27.66 6.60
CA MET A 6 -60.68 27.30 7.40
C MET A 6 -59.65 26.65 6.51
N LEU A 7 -58.55 27.38 6.24
CA LEU A 7 -57.39 26.84 5.49
C LEU A 7 -56.55 26.01 6.46
N LEU A 8 -56.50 24.69 6.24
CA LEU A 8 -55.57 23.79 6.92
C LEU A 8 -54.19 23.89 6.23
N LEU A 9 -53.22 24.51 6.89
CA LEU A 9 -51.80 24.48 6.50
C LEU A 9 -51.20 23.15 6.99
N VAL A 10 -50.97 22.22 6.05
CA VAL A 10 -50.21 20.99 6.29
C VAL A 10 -48.73 21.36 6.13
N SER A 11 -48.02 21.47 7.26
CA SER A 11 -46.58 21.62 7.28
C SER A 11 -45.93 20.28 7.01
N LEU A 12 -45.39 20.08 5.80
CA LEU A 12 -44.51 18.97 5.46
C LEU A 12 -43.13 19.19 6.14
N SER A 13 -42.91 18.50 7.25
CA SER A 13 -41.57 18.42 7.87
C SER A 13 -40.71 17.50 7.00
N ILE A 14 -39.80 18.08 6.19
CA ILE A 14 -38.75 17.33 5.49
C ILE A 14 -37.76 16.87 6.57
N VAL A 15 -37.87 15.63 7.02
CA VAL A 15 -36.84 14.98 7.83
C VAL A 15 -35.66 14.70 6.90
N SER A 16 -34.69 15.62 6.89
CA SER A 16 -33.40 15.40 6.29
C SER A 16 -32.68 14.30 7.09
N CYS A 17 -32.68 13.09 6.58
CA CYS A 17 -31.91 11.98 7.13
C CYS A 17 -30.44 12.26 6.85
N ASN A 18 -29.76 13.02 7.72
CA ASN A 18 -28.31 13.08 7.76
C ASN A 18 -27.82 11.67 8.08
N LYS A 19 -27.42 10.89 7.05
CA LYS A 19 -26.67 9.66 7.29
C LYS A 19 -25.45 10.04 8.13
N ALA A 20 -25.43 9.60 9.38
CA ALA A 20 -24.24 9.73 10.22
C ALA A 20 -23.06 9.16 9.41
N LYS A 21 -22.02 9.99 9.23
CA LYS A 21 -20.80 9.59 8.52
C LYS A 21 -20.25 8.37 9.27
N SER A 22 -20.07 7.25 8.61
CA SER A 22 -19.46 6.07 9.22
C SER A 22 -18.13 6.45 9.87
N PRO A 23 -17.79 5.89 11.05
CA PRO A 23 -16.49 6.17 11.66
C PRO A 23 -15.38 5.79 10.67
N LYS A 24 -14.33 6.60 10.65
CA LYS A 24 -13.16 6.35 9.79
C LYS A 24 -12.47 5.06 10.20
N THR A 25 -12.04 4.29 9.20
CA THR A 25 -11.23 3.10 9.43
C THR A 25 -9.88 3.50 9.99
N GLU A 26 -9.50 2.91 11.11
CA GLU A 26 -8.26 3.23 11.81
C GLU A 26 -7.36 1.99 11.91
N VAL A 27 -6.09 2.13 11.50
CA VAL A 27 -5.06 1.13 11.72
C VAL A 27 -4.20 1.53 12.92
N SER A 28 -3.92 0.57 13.79
CA SER A 28 -3.00 0.75 14.93
C SER A 28 -2.14 -0.48 15.14
N ILE A 29 -1.14 -0.36 16.00
CA ILE A 29 -0.20 -1.43 16.35
C ILE A 29 -0.21 -1.59 17.87
N VAL A 30 -0.34 -2.83 18.33
CA VAL A 30 -0.18 -3.21 19.74
C VAL A 30 0.81 -4.37 19.79
N GLY A 31 2.00 -4.13 20.34
CA GLY A 31 3.09 -5.11 20.29
C GLY A 31 3.53 -5.37 18.84
N ASP A 32 3.44 -6.59 18.39
CA ASP A 32 3.73 -7.02 17.01
C ASP A 32 2.47 -7.35 16.19
N GLU A 33 1.31 -6.90 16.64
CA GLU A 33 0.02 -7.11 16.01
C GLU A 33 -0.56 -5.84 15.38
N PHE A 34 -1.12 -5.96 14.18
CA PHE A 34 -1.96 -4.93 13.58
C PHE A 34 -3.40 -5.03 14.06
N TYR A 35 -3.99 -3.87 14.32
CA TYR A 35 -5.38 -3.70 14.70
C TYR A 35 -6.09 -2.84 13.64
N ILE A 36 -7.31 -3.21 13.29
CA ILE A 36 -8.21 -2.40 12.47
C ILE A 36 -9.44 -2.11 13.31
N ASN A 37 -9.75 -0.81 13.50
CA ASN A 37 -10.88 -0.35 14.30
C ASN A 37 -10.88 -0.91 15.75
N GLY A 38 -9.67 -0.99 16.35
CA GLY A 38 -9.48 -1.45 17.72
C GLY A 38 -9.57 -2.97 17.93
N LYS A 39 -9.63 -3.77 16.86
CA LYS A 39 -9.61 -5.24 16.91
C LYS A 39 -8.36 -5.77 16.20
N PRO A 40 -7.69 -6.78 16.74
CA PRO A 40 -6.60 -7.40 16.02
C PRO A 40 -7.11 -8.02 14.71
N THR A 41 -6.32 -7.94 13.66
CA THR A 41 -6.63 -8.65 12.42
C THR A 41 -6.71 -10.15 12.72
N PHE A 42 -7.63 -10.87 12.10
CA PHE A 42 -7.83 -12.32 12.31
C PHE A 42 -7.91 -12.74 13.78
N GLU A 43 -8.63 -11.99 14.61
CA GLU A 43 -8.77 -12.21 16.05
C GLU A 43 -9.07 -13.69 16.39
N GLY A 44 -8.23 -14.29 17.24
CA GLY A 44 -8.35 -15.67 17.71
C GLY A 44 -8.03 -16.75 16.68
N LYS A 45 -7.65 -16.41 15.45
CA LYS A 45 -7.50 -17.38 14.36
C LYS A 45 -6.11 -17.99 14.24
N THR A 46 -6.12 -19.26 13.83
CA THR A 46 -4.92 -20.00 13.41
C THR A 46 -5.12 -20.60 12.02
N TRP A 47 -4.05 -20.74 11.26
CA TRP A 47 -4.05 -21.39 9.94
C TRP A 47 -2.93 -22.42 9.88
N ARG A 48 -3.24 -23.66 9.56
CA ARG A 48 -2.29 -24.81 9.58
C ARG A 48 -1.49 -24.89 10.89
N GLY A 49 -2.12 -24.58 12.04
CA GLY A 49 -1.49 -24.55 13.35
C GLY A 49 -0.65 -23.30 13.65
N MET A 50 -0.48 -22.38 12.71
CA MET A 50 0.24 -21.11 12.87
C MET A 50 -0.70 -20.01 13.32
N LYS A 51 -0.28 -19.16 14.26
CA LYS A 51 -1.02 -17.96 14.67
C LYS A 51 -1.06 -16.97 13.50
N ILE A 52 -2.26 -16.56 13.10
CA ILE A 52 -2.46 -15.51 12.08
C ILE A 52 -3.10 -14.23 12.62
N GLN A 53 -3.57 -14.25 13.88
CA GLN A 53 -4.02 -13.03 14.54
C GLN A 53 -2.91 -11.98 14.50
N GLY A 54 -3.29 -10.73 14.21
CA GLY A 54 -2.34 -9.61 14.17
C GLY A 54 -1.57 -9.47 12.84
N LEU A 55 -1.60 -10.46 11.95
CA LEU A 55 -0.94 -10.37 10.65
C LEU A 55 -1.75 -9.53 9.65
N LEU A 56 -1.05 -8.83 8.75
CA LEU A 56 -1.62 -7.94 7.73
C LEU A 56 -1.23 -8.44 6.32
N PRO A 57 -1.92 -9.46 5.77
CA PRO A 57 -1.67 -9.92 4.41
C PRO A 57 -1.96 -8.78 3.43
N ASN A 58 -1.06 -8.60 2.47
CA ASN A 58 -1.12 -7.46 1.59
C ASN A 58 -0.75 -7.82 0.14
N ALA A 59 -1.01 -6.90 -0.78
CA ALA A 59 -0.63 -7.03 -2.17
C ALA A 59 0.03 -5.74 -2.65
N ARG A 60 1.04 -5.87 -3.52
CA ARG A 60 1.74 -4.75 -4.11
C ARG A 60 1.01 -4.27 -5.36
N LEU A 61 0.24 -3.19 -5.23
CA LEU A 61 -0.63 -2.64 -6.28
C LEU A 61 -0.24 -1.20 -6.63
N VAL A 62 1.07 -0.93 -6.69
CA VAL A 62 1.69 0.40 -6.65
C VAL A 62 1.27 1.37 -7.76
N ASN A 63 0.78 0.86 -8.88
CA ASN A 63 0.47 1.67 -10.07
C ASN A 63 -1.01 2.07 -10.18
N GLY A 64 -1.81 1.98 -9.13
CA GLY A 64 -3.23 2.35 -9.15
C GLY A 64 -3.50 3.81 -9.53
N ILE A 65 -2.55 4.72 -9.27
CA ILE A 65 -2.63 6.14 -9.66
C ILE A 65 -1.70 6.52 -10.81
N PHE A 66 -1.08 5.53 -11.47
CA PHE A 66 -0.07 5.73 -12.51
C PHE A 66 -0.53 6.72 -13.59
N ASP A 67 0.38 7.61 -13.95
CA ASP A 67 0.34 8.38 -15.18
C ASP A 67 1.76 8.73 -15.61
N ASP A 68 2.01 8.78 -16.91
CA ASP A 68 3.33 9.10 -17.45
C ASP A 68 3.35 10.52 -18.02
N LYS A 69 4.15 11.39 -17.43
CA LYS A 69 4.31 12.77 -17.89
C LYS A 69 5.30 12.90 -19.08
N THR A 70 5.87 11.77 -19.54
CA THR A 70 6.85 11.74 -20.63
C THR A 70 6.20 11.32 -21.95
N ASP A 71 6.08 12.24 -22.91
CA ASP A 71 5.45 11.96 -24.20
C ASP A 71 6.11 10.81 -24.97
N SER A 72 7.45 10.70 -24.87
CA SER A 72 8.22 9.65 -25.57
C SER A 72 8.03 8.23 -25.01
N THR A 73 7.36 8.06 -23.88
CA THR A 73 7.10 6.74 -23.28
C THR A 73 5.63 6.43 -23.10
N ARG A 74 4.76 7.44 -23.11
CA ARG A 74 3.31 7.30 -22.88
C ARG A 74 2.63 6.29 -23.81
N TYR A 75 3.08 6.14 -25.07
CA TYR A 75 2.54 5.19 -26.03
C TYR A 75 2.67 3.71 -25.57
N LYS A 76 3.54 3.41 -24.62
CA LYS A 76 3.74 2.06 -24.09
C LYS A 76 2.59 1.56 -23.22
N TRP A 77 1.82 2.50 -22.65
CA TRP A 77 0.81 2.20 -21.63
C TRP A 77 -0.60 2.11 -22.18
N VAL A 78 -0.76 2.06 -23.50
CA VAL A 78 -2.08 2.03 -24.13
C VAL A 78 -2.85 0.75 -23.81
N TYR A 79 -4.13 0.90 -23.52
CA TYR A 79 -5.03 -0.23 -23.32
C TYR A 79 -5.16 -1.08 -24.59
N PRO A 80 -5.25 -2.42 -24.49
CA PRO A 80 -5.35 -3.30 -25.67
C PRO A 80 -6.60 -3.03 -26.53
N ASP A 81 -7.71 -2.61 -25.93
CA ASP A 81 -9.00 -2.36 -26.58
C ASP A 81 -9.07 -0.99 -27.26
N THR A 82 -8.73 0.10 -26.55
CA THR A 82 -8.88 1.47 -27.04
C THR A 82 -7.64 2.02 -27.76
N LYS A 83 -6.48 1.38 -27.58
CA LYS A 83 -5.16 1.87 -28.05
C LYS A 83 -4.78 3.24 -27.51
N VAL A 84 -5.39 3.65 -26.40
CA VAL A 84 -5.12 4.92 -25.70
C VAL A 84 -4.84 4.61 -24.22
N TRP A 85 -3.90 5.36 -23.62
CA TRP A 85 -3.72 5.36 -22.17
C TRP A 85 -4.74 6.30 -21.52
N ASP A 86 -5.36 5.83 -20.43
CA ASP A 86 -6.30 6.62 -19.63
C ASP A 86 -6.02 6.34 -18.13
N ALA A 87 -5.38 7.30 -17.47
CA ALA A 87 -5.04 7.22 -16.06
C ALA A 87 -6.27 7.17 -15.14
N ASN A 88 -7.36 7.85 -15.52
CA ASN A 88 -8.61 7.82 -14.75
C ASN A 88 -9.32 6.48 -14.88
N ARG A 89 -9.32 5.87 -16.06
CA ARG A 89 -9.80 4.50 -16.28
C ARG A 89 -9.01 3.52 -15.42
N ASN A 90 -7.68 3.62 -15.39
CA ASN A 90 -6.83 2.76 -14.57
C ASN A 90 -7.23 2.81 -13.09
N THR A 91 -7.36 4.00 -12.52
CA THR A 91 -7.78 4.18 -11.13
C THR A 91 -9.23 3.71 -10.89
N LYS A 92 -10.12 3.96 -11.83
CA LYS A 92 -11.52 3.51 -11.74
C LYS A 92 -11.60 1.98 -11.69
N GLU A 93 -10.94 1.28 -12.61
CA GLU A 93 -10.89 -0.18 -12.65
C GLU A 93 -10.23 -0.76 -11.38
N PHE A 94 -9.21 -0.10 -10.85
CA PHE A 94 -8.61 -0.43 -9.55
C PHE A 94 -9.66 -0.39 -8.43
N VAL A 95 -10.35 0.74 -8.27
CA VAL A 95 -11.36 0.96 -7.22
C VAL A 95 -12.54 -0.02 -7.35
N GLU A 96 -12.97 -0.35 -8.56
CA GLU A 96 -14.06 -1.30 -8.84
C GLU A 96 -13.69 -2.74 -8.47
N ASN A 97 -12.42 -3.11 -8.43
CA ASN A 97 -11.96 -4.43 -8.02
C ASN A 97 -11.67 -4.56 -6.51
N MET A 98 -11.47 -3.47 -5.78
CA MET A 98 -11.18 -3.49 -4.33
C MET A 98 -12.19 -4.29 -3.50
N PRO A 99 -13.53 -4.21 -3.74
CA PRO A 99 -14.49 -5.03 -2.99
C PRO A 99 -14.24 -6.53 -3.13
N LYS A 100 -13.86 -7.00 -4.33
CA LYS A 100 -13.57 -8.41 -4.59
C LYS A 100 -12.31 -8.87 -3.84
N TRP A 101 -11.29 -8.02 -3.75
CA TRP A 101 -10.07 -8.34 -2.99
C TRP A 101 -10.37 -8.46 -1.50
N GLN A 102 -11.12 -7.50 -0.96
CA GLN A 102 -11.53 -7.50 0.45
C GLN A 102 -12.42 -8.70 0.78
N GLU A 103 -13.37 -9.02 -0.09
CA GLU A 103 -14.23 -10.22 0.06
C GLU A 103 -13.40 -11.50 0.16
N LYS A 104 -12.29 -11.59 -0.57
CA LYS A 104 -11.35 -12.72 -0.54
C LYS A 104 -10.38 -12.69 0.64
N GLY A 105 -10.41 -11.65 1.50
CA GLY A 105 -9.61 -11.58 2.71
C GLY A 105 -8.37 -10.68 2.61
N LEU A 106 -8.17 -9.92 1.52
CA LEU A 106 -7.09 -8.93 1.45
C LEU A 106 -7.38 -7.78 2.41
N LEU A 107 -6.48 -7.57 3.38
CA LEU A 107 -6.63 -6.51 4.38
C LEU A 107 -5.84 -5.25 4.03
N ALA A 108 -4.77 -5.36 3.25
CA ALA A 108 -3.93 -4.23 2.91
C ALA A 108 -3.39 -4.30 1.48
N PHE A 109 -2.97 -3.16 0.95
CA PHE A 109 -2.22 -3.10 -0.30
C PHE A 109 -1.25 -1.93 -0.29
N THR A 110 -0.16 -2.08 -1.07
CA THR A 110 0.82 -1.01 -1.29
C THR A 110 0.45 -0.21 -2.54
N ILE A 111 0.45 1.11 -2.44
CA ILE A 111 0.33 2.05 -3.55
C ILE A 111 1.37 3.15 -3.38
N ASN A 112 1.94 3.68 -4.47
CA ASN A 112 3.01 4.65 -4.39
C ASN A 112 2.66 5.98 -5.04
N LEU A 113 3.14 7.09 -4.47
CA LEU A 113 3.07 8.43 -5.06
C LEU A 113 4.03 8.58 -6.25
N GLN A 114 5.24 8.00 -6.14
CA GLN A 114 6.08 7.70 -7.29
C GLN A 114 5.92 6.21 -7.56
N GLY A 115 5.12 5.85 -8.54
CA GLY A 115 4.73 4.45 -8.75
C GLY A 115 5.89 3.55 -9.14
N GLY A 116 5.69 2.24 -8.95
CA GLY A 116 6.65 1.21 -9.30
C GLY A 116 6.93 1.10 -10.80
N SER A 117 7.84 0.21 -11.18
CA SER A 117 8.13 -0.04 -12.58
C SER A 117 6.89 -0.59 -13.31
N PRO A 118 6.35 0.13 -14.30
CA PRO A 118 5.16 -0.32 -15.03
C PRO A 118 5.45 -1.44 -16.06
N GLU A 119 6.71 -1.83 -16.20
CA GLU A 119 7.16 -2.96 -17.03
C GLU A 119 7.55 -4.19 -16.18
N GLY A 120 7.23 -4.21 -14.87
CA GLY A 120 7.69 -5.20 -13.91
C GLY A 120 9.03 -4.80 -13.31
N TYR A 121 10.09 -5.56 -13.50
CA TYR A 121 11.44 -5.15 -13.12
C TYR A 121 12.07 -4.28 -14.20
N SER A 122 12.50 -3.06 -13.85
CA SER A 122 13.22 -2.18 -14.77
C SER A 122 14.32 -1.40 -14.06
N LYS A 123 15.55 -1.55 -14.54
CA LYS A 123 16.71 -0.79 -14.04
C LYS A 123 16.74 0.65 -14.55
N LYS A 124 16.14 0.89 -15.74
CA LYS A 124 16.07 2.21 -16.36
C LYS A 124 14.63 2.65 -16.40
N GLN A 125 14.36 3.78 -15.76
CA GLN A 125 13.04 4.39 -15.76
C GLN A 125 13.05 5.61 -16.66
N ALA A 126 12.63 5.40 -17.92
CA ALA A 126 12.58 6.45 -18.94
C ALA A 126 11.29 7.31 -18.82
N TRP A 127 10.28 6.79 -18.12
CA TRP A 127 9.02 7.47 -17.84
C TRP A 127 9.11 8.38 -16.61
N HIS A 128 8.19 9.33 -16.52
CA HIS A 128 8.01 10.18 -15.34
C HIS A 128 6.62 9.95 -14.74
N ASN A 129 6.56 9.14 -13.68
CA ASN A 129 5.36 8.82 -12.92
C ASN A 129 5.53 9.27 -11.48
N SER A 130 5.06 10.44 -11.14
CA SER A 130 5.23 11.02 -9.81
C SER A 130 4.10 11.96 -9.45
N ALA A 131 3.46 11.72 -8.30
CA ALA A 131 2.58 12.68 -7.65
C ALA A 131 3.35 13.77 -6.89
N ILE A 132 4.66 13.60 -6.71
CA ILE A 132 5.53 14.57 -6.05
C ILE A 132 6.28 15.34 -7.13
N MET A 133 6.05 16.64 -7.17
CA MET A 133 6.69 17.56 -8.10
C MET A 133 8.16 17.81 -7.72
N PRO A 134 8.99 18.34 -8.63
CA PRO A 134 10.43 18.55 -8.39
C PRO A 134 10.76 19.38 -7.14
N ASP A 135 9.91 20.30 -6.72
CA ASP A 135 10.05 21.14 -5.53
C ASP A 135 9.45 20.51 -4.25
N GLY A 136 8.85 19.32 -4.37
CA GLY A 136 8.15 18.62 -3.29
C GLY A 136 6.67 18.99 -3.14
N SER A 137 6.10 19.86 -3.97
CA SER A 137 4.64 20.05 -4.03
C SER A 137 3.95 18.83 -4.61
N LEU A 138 2.63 18.74 -4.47
CA LEU A 138 1.85 17.58 -4.92
C LEU A 138 1.08 17.89 -6.20
N ASP A 139 1.14 16.98 -7.17
CA ASP A 139 0.31 17.02 -8.37
C ASP A 139 -1.12 16.59 -8.02
N MET A 140 -2.05 17.53 -8.12
CA MET A 140 -3.43 17.30 -7.67
C MET A 140 -4.21 16.33 -8.55
N GLU A 141 -3.80 16.06 -9.78
CA GLU A 141 -4.43 15.02 -10.61
C GLU A 141 -4.16 13.63 -10.04
N TYR A 142 -2.89 13.37 -9.65
CA TYR A 142 -2.54 12.12 -8.93
C TYR A 142 -3.21 12.05 -7.57
N MET A 143 -3.23 13.15 -6.81
CA MET A 143 -3.83 13.17 -5.48
C MET A 143 -5.35 12.97 -5.52
N ASN A 144 -6.03 13.45 -6.55
CA ASN A 144 -7.46 13.18 -6.76
C ASN A 144 -7.71 11.70 -7.06
N ARG A 145 -6.85 11.05 -7.86
CA ARG A 145 -6.92 9.60 -8.08
C ARG A 145 -6.63 8.82 -6.80
N LEU A 146 -5.61 9.21 -6.04
CA LEU A 146 -5.32 8.62 -4.74
C LEU A 146 -6.51 8.75 -3.78
N LYS A 147 -7.16 9.91 -3.77
CA LYS A 147 -8.34 10.14 -2.93
C LYS A 147 -9.45 9.11 -3.19
N LEU A 148 -9.73 8.79 -4.45
CA LEU A 148 -10.74 7.77 -4.80
C LEU A 148 -10.38 6.39 -4.20
N ILE A 149 -9.11 6.02 -4.26
CA ILE A 149 -8.62 4.75 -3.70
C ILE A 149 -8.70 4.78 -2.16
N LEU A 150 -8.25 5.86 -1.52
CA LEU A 150 -8.28 5.96 -0.06
C LEU A 150 -9.71 6.01 0.50
N ASP A 151 -10.62 6.71 -0.18
CA ASP A 151 -12.05 6.72 0.20
C ASP A 151 -12.65 5.31 0.13
N LYS A 152 -12.33 4.55 -0.94
CA LYS A 152 -12.81 3.17 -1.07
C LYS A 152 -12.14 2.23 -0.06
N ALA A 153 -10.86 2.40 0.23
CA ALA A 153 -10.16 1.64 1.26
C ALA A 153 -10.77 1.87 2.66
N ASP A 154 -11.09 3.13 2.97
CA ASP A 154 -11.79 3.50 4.21
C ASP A 154 -13.17 2.83 4.31
N GLU A 155 -13.96 2.88 3.24
CA GLU A 155 -15.27 2.20 3.15
C GLU A 155 -15.17 0.68 3.39
N LEU A 156 -14.13 0.05 2.82
CA LEU A 156 -13.93 -1.40 2.85
C LEU A 156 -13.14 -1.89 4.08
N GLN A 157 -12.74 -1.00 4.98
CA GLN A 157 -11.89 -1.29 6.14
C GLN A 157 -10.53 -1.92 5.73
N MET A 158 -9.98 -1.46 4.62
CA MET A 158 -8.66 -1.87 4.14
C MET A 158 -7.59 -0.89 4.57
N VAL A 159 -6.38 -1.38 4.81
CA VAL A 159 -5.19 -0.58 5.13
C VAL A 159 -4.41 -0.29 3.86
N VAL A 160 -3.91 0.93 3.73
CA VAL A 160 -3.07 1.33 2.59
C VAL A 160 -1.64 1.55 3.07
N ILE A 161 -0.68 0.79 2.53
CA ILE A 161 0.74 1.06 2.66
C ILE A 161 1.10 2.05 1.55
N LEU A 162 1.24 3.33 1.91
CA LEU A 162 1.51 4.39 0.95
C LEU A 162 3.01 4.66 0.86
N GLY A 163 3.63 4.30 -0.27
CA GLY A 163 5.01 4.64 -0.59
C GLY A 163 5.11 6.04 -1.19
N LEU A 164 6.09 6.83 -0.72
CA LEU A 164 6.29 8.18 -1.26
C LEU A 164 7.23 8.15 -2.46
N TYR A 165 8.45 7.65 -2.29
CA TYR A 165 9.49 7.71 -3.32
C TYR A 165 9.79 6.33 -3.91
N TYR A 166 10.07 6.31 -5.21
CA TYR A 166 10.50 5.12 -5.94
C TYR A 166 11.83 5.40 -6.66
N PHE A 167 12.78 4.47 -6.58
CA PHE A 167 14.10 4.62 -7.21
C PHE A 167 13.97 4.84 -8.73
N GLY A 168 14.83 5.71 -9.26
CA GLY A 168 14.79 6.13 -10.66
C GLY A 168 13.78 7.25 -10.95
N GLN A 169 12.85 7.56 -10.04
CA GLN A 169 11.98 8.73 -10.11
C GLN A 169 12.54 9.90 -9.28
N GLU A 170 13.38 9.64 -8.29
CA GLU A 170 14.04 10.66 -7.47
C GLU A 170 14.95 11.61 -8.28
N LYS A 171 15.37 11.21 -9.47
CA LYS A 171 16.15 12.06 -10.40
C LYS A 171 15.39 13.33 -10.83
N TYR A 172 14.09 13.35 -10.67
CA TYR A 172 13.23 14.52 -10.95
C TYR A 172 13.10 15.46 -9.76
N MET A 173 13.59 15.08 -8.58
CA MET A 173 13.63 15.96 -7.40
C MET A 173 14.76 16.97 -7.53
N ASN A 174 14.54 18.22 -7.14
CA ASN A 174 15.55 19.27 -7.22
C ASN A 174 16.73 18.99 -6.27
N ASP A 175 16.43 18.60 -5.02
CA ASP A 175 17.40 18.40 -3.94
C ASP A 175 16.78 17.69 -2.73
N SER A 176 17.53 17.55 -1.66
CA SER A 176 17.08 16.96 -0.39
C SER A 176 16.06 17.82 0.36
N VAL A 177 16.05 19.14 0.13
CA VAL A 177 15.01 20.03 0.70
C VAL A 177 13.68 19.74 0.06
N SER A 178 13.64 19.55 -1.24
CA SER A 178 12.47 19.15 -2.01
C SER A 178 11.94 17.77 -1.58
N VAL A 179 12.83 16.83 -1.27
CA VAL A 179 12.45 15.53 -0.67
C VAL A 179 11.74 15.76 0.67
N LYS A 180 12.31 16.55 1.54
CA LYS A 180 11.70 16.86 2.84
C LYS A 180 10.34 17.55 2.69
N ASN A 181 10.21 18.48 1.73
CA ASN A 181 8.95 19.13 1.39
C ASN A 181 7.91 18.11 0.89
N GLY A 182 8.29 17.17 0.03
CA GLY A 182 7.40 16.11 -0.46
C GLY A 182 6.87 15.22 0.67
N ILE A 183 7.74 14.81 1.61
CA ILE A 183 7.32 14.08 2.81
C ILE A 183 6.30 14.92 3.61
N LYS A 184 6.62 16.18 3.89
CA LYS A 184 5.73 17.08 4.63
C LYS A 184 4.37 17.20 3.96
N ASN A 185 4.36 17.56 2.68
CA ASN A 185 3.14 17.83 1.94
C ASN A 185 2.25 16.58 1.84
N ALA A 186 2.85 15.40 1.59
CA ALA A 186 2.11 14.14 1.54
C ALA A 186 1.51 13.76 2.90
N VAL A 187 2.30 13.80 3.98
CA VAL A 187 1.84 13.48 5.34
C VAL A 187 0.75 14.45 5.79
N GLU A 188 0.94 15.76 5.60
CA GLU A 188 -0.09 16.77 5.93
C GLU A 188 -1.36 16.54 5.13
N TRP A 189 -1.27 16.22 3.83
CA TRP A 189 -2.44 15.95 3.01
C TRP A 189 -3.25 14.77 3.54
N ILE A 190 -2.58 13.65 3.89
CA ILE A 190 -3.23 12.46 4.46
C ILE A 190 -3.91 12.80 5.79
N LEU A 191 -3.19 13.47 6.68
CA LEU A 191 -3.69 13.82 8.02
C LEU A 191 -4.86 14.81 7.97
N LYS A 192 -4.80 15.82 7.09
CA LYS A 192 -5.87 16.83 6.90
C LYS A 192 -7.14 16.24 6.30
N HIS A 193 -7.03 15.18 5.48
CA HIS A 193 -8.19 14.42 4.95
C HIS A 193 -8.72 13.37 5.94
N ASP A 194 -8.11 13.28 7.13
CA ASP A 194 -8.47 12.34 8.20
C ASP A 194 -8.45 10.86 7.78
N TYR A 195 -7.50 10.47 6.90
CA TYR A 195 -7.25 9.07 6.62
C TYR A 195 -6.46 8.46 7.78
N ARG A 196 -7.04 7.44 8.44
CA ARG A 196 -6.49 6.77 9.63
C ARG A 196 -6.04 5.34 9.34
N ASN A 197 -6.29 4.87 8.15
CA ASN A 197 -5.96 3.53 7.67
C ASN A 197 -4.72 3.51 6.76
N VAL A 198 -3.81 4.47 6.92
CA VAL A 198 -2.60 4.60 6.12
C VAL A 198 -1.35 4.32 6.95
N LEU A 199 -0.55 3.37 6.50
CA LEU A 199 0.84 3.14 6.89
C LEU A 199 1.73 3.82 5.86
N LEU A 200 2.79 4.50 6.30
CA LEU A 200 3.67 5.27 5.40
C LEU A 200 4.98 4.51 5.15
N GLU A 201 5.33 4.33 3.88
CA GLU A 201 6.67 3.94 3.45
C GLU A 201 7.39 5.15 2.87
N ILE A 202 8.53 5.56 3.46
CA ILE A 202 9.29 6.73 2.97
C ILE A 202 9.73 6.50 1.53
N ASN A 203 10.37 5.40 1.25
CA ASN A 203 10.78 5.04 -0.10
C ASN A 203 10.93 3.54 -0.26
N ASN A 204 10.70 3.09 -1.48
CA ASN A 204 10.92 1.71 -1.89
C ASN A 204 12.41 1.47 -2.09
N GLU A 205 12.96 0.44 -1.42
CA GLU A 205 14.33 -0.06 -1.59
C GLU A 205 15.40 1.04 -1.48
N CYS A 206 15.55 1.60 -0.27
CA CYS A 206 16.43 2.73 0.01
C CYS A 206 17.88 2.53 -0.44
N ASP A 207 18.32 1.28 -0.65
CA ASP A 207 19.67 0.92 -1.15
C ASP A 207 20.00 1.51 -2.54
N PHE A 208 19.00 1.81 -3.35
CA PHE A 208 19.19 2.29 -4.71
C PHE A 208 19.31 3.81 -4.80
N TYR A 209 19.13 4.52 -3.69
CA TYR A 209 19.18 5.98 -3.67
C TYR A 209 20.55 6.51 -3.26
N LYS A 210 20.88 7.67 -3.84
CA LYS A 210 22.06 8.47 -3.43
C LYS A 210 21.67 9.78 -2.76
N LEU A 211 20.43 10.22 -2.99
CA LEU A 211 19.93 11.50 -2.48
C LEU A 211 19.79 11.44 -0.96
N ASP A 212 20.25 12.50 -0.28
CA ASP A 212 20.15 12.61 1.18
C ASP A 212 18.70 12.58 1.64
N GLY A 213 18.42 11.88 2.73
CA GLY A 213 17.08 11.59 3.23
C GLY A 213 16.41 10.36 2.59
N LEU A 214 16.92 9.82 1.49
CA LEU A 214 16.39 8.61 0.84
C LEU A 214 17.37 7.44 0.81
N ASN A 215 18.67 7.69 0.94
CA ASN A 215 19.70 6.65 0.92
C ASN A 215 19.80 5.91 2.28
N PRO A 216 20.40 4.69 2.34
CA PRO A 216 20.43 3.86 3.53
C PRO A 216 21.03 4.53 4.77
N GLU A 217 21.95 5.48 4.57
CA GLU A 217 22.65 6.15 5.68
C GLU A 217 21.77 7.22 6.36
N THR A 218 20.81 7.77 5.63
CA THR A 218 20.07 8.96 6.09
C THR A 218 18.56 8.82 6.10
N VAL A 219 17.99 7.76 5.50
CA VAL A 219 16.53 7.54 5.43
C VAL A 219 15.87 7.46 6.82
N HIS A 220 16.58 7.00 7.84
CA HIS A 220 16.09 7.01 9.22
C HIS A 220 15.70 8.42 9.69
N LYS A 221 16.42 9.48 9.26
CA LYS A 221 16.07 10.87 9.58
C LYS A 221 14.75 11.30 8.91
N SER A 222 14.46 10.77 7.72
CA SER A 222 13.19 11.02 7.03
C SER A 222 12.01 10.31 7.72
N ILE A 223 12.22 9.11 8.27
CA ILE A 223 11.23 8.43 9.12
C ILE A 223 10.95 9.28 10.37
N GLU A 224 12.00 9.69 11.10
CA GLU A 224 11.85 10.54 12.28
C GLU A 224 11.14 11.84 11.94
N TYR A 225 11.53 12.51 10.84
CA TYR A 225 10.88 13.74 10.39
C TYR A 225 9.40 13.54 10.09
N ALA A 226 9.03 12.51 9.35
CA ALA A 226 7.62 12.20 9.05
C ALA A 226 6.80 12.00 10.33
N LYS A 227 7.38 11.38 11.36
CA LYS A 227 6.75 11.15 12.67
C LYS A 227 6.54 12.44 13.47
N THR A 228 7.29 13.52 13.20
CA THR A 228 7.07 14.82 13.85
C THR A 228 5.87 15.58 13.30
N ILE A 229 5.40 15.22 12.11
CA ILE A 229 4.27 15.90 11.45
C ILE A 229 2.97 15.35 12.04
N THR A 230 2.22 16.24 12.68
CA THR A 230 0.98 15.90 13.37
C THR A 230 -0.19 16.77 12.93
N HIS A 231 -1.40 16.22 13.02
CA HIS A 231 -2.64 16.97 12.86
C HIS A 231 -3.67 16.46 13.88
N ASN A 232 -4.25 17.35 14.68
CA ASN A 232 -5.18 17.00 15.76
C ASN A 232 -4.63 15.91 16.71
N GLY A 233 -3.33 16.03 17.08
CA GLY A 233 -2.65 15.09 17.98
C GLY A 233 -2.30 13.73 17.37
N ARG A 234 -2.59 13.49 16.08
CA ARG A 234 -2.36 12.23 15.38
C ARG A 234 -1.18 12.36 14.39
N ARG A 235 -0.39 11.29 14.28
CA ARG A 235 0.66 11.10 13.26
C ARG A 235 0.43 9.81 12.47
N LEU A 236 1.15 9.63 11.39
CA LEU A 236 1.18 8.35 10.68
C LEU A 236 2.16 7.37 11.35
N LEU A 237 1.93 6.08 11.12
CA LEU A 237 2.88 5.00 11.38
C LEU A 237 3.81 4.91 10.17
N VAL A 238 5.15 4.91 10.41
CA VAL A 238 6.14 5.13 9.36
C VAL A 238 7.21 4.05 9.35
N SER A 239 7.60 3.61 8.16
CA SER A 239 8.73 2.73 7.90
C SER A 239 9.38 3.04 6.54
N THR A 240 10.31 2.21 6.11
CA THR A 240 10.92 2.17 4.77
C THR A 240 11.38 0.76 4.46
N SER A 241 11.57 0.41 3.18
CA SER A 241 12.06 -0.89 2.77
C SER A 241 13.51 -0.84 2.25
N TYR A 242 14.13 -2.01 2.25
CA TYR A 242 15.41 -2.33 1.63
C TYR A 242 15.19 -3.33 0.51
N ALA A 243 16.14 -3.42 -0.42
CA ALA A 243 16.11 -4.40 -1.51
C ALA A 243 15.97 -5.83 -1.00
N GLY A 244 15.45 -6.70 -1.84
CA GLY A 244 15.21 -8.11 -1.52
C GLY A 244 16.39 -8.80 -0.82
N LYS A 245 16.11 -9.68 0.13
CA LYS A 245 17.04 -10.37 1.04
C LYS A 245 17.76 -9.49 2.07
N LYS A 246 17.66 -8.19 2.01
CA LYS A 246 18.37 -7.31 2.94
C LYS A 246 17.62 -7.11 4.23
N VAL A 247 18.38 -6.98 5.32
CA VAL A 247 17.87 -6.58 6.63
C VAL A 247 18.09 -5.08 6.78
N PRO A 248 17.09 -4.31 7.23
CA PRO A 248 17.26 -2.89 7.50
C PRO A 248 18.39 -2.63 8.52
N SER A 249 19.05 -1.48 8.40
CA SER A 249 20.06 -1.07 9.38
C SER A 249 19.45 -0.86 10.76
N ASP A 250 20.27 -1.00 11.82
CA ASP A 250 19.85 -0.76 13.21
C ASP A 250 19.22 0.63 13.39
N LYS A 251 19.71 1.65 12.69
CA LYS A 251 19.14 3.00 12.71
C LYS A 251 17.69 3.01 12.21
N VAL A 252 17.41 2.30 11.12
CA VAL A 252 16.07 2.18 10.55
C VAL A 252 15.18 1.32 11.44
N ILE A 253 15.68 0.18 11.92
CA ILE A 253 14.93 -0.68 12.85
C ILE A 253 14.50 0.08 14.11
N ALA A 254 15.39 0.89 14.69
CA ALA A 254 15.11 1.65 15.91
C ALA A 254 13.94 2.64 15.73
N VAL A 255 13.93 3.39 14.62
CA VAL A 255 12.99 4.52 14.44
C VAL A 255 11.67 4.12 13.76
N SER A 256 11.62 2.97 13.08
CA SER A 256 10.42 2.49 12.38
C SER A 256 9.34 2.02 13.34
N ASP A 257 8.07 2.28 13.02
CA ASP A 257 6.91 1.79 13.79
C ASP A 257 6.57 0.33 13.45
N PHE A 258 6.91 -0.13 12.26
CA PHE A 258 6.85 -1.50 11.77
C PHE A 258 8.02 -1.73 10.80
N ILE A 259 8.41 -2.98 10.57
CA ILE A 259 9.53 -3.30 9.67
C ILE A 259 8.98 -3.72 8.31
N LEU A 260 9.47 -3.10 7.23
CA LEU A 260 9.21 -3.52 5.86
C LEU A 260 10.37 -4.36 5.33
N LEU A 261 10.04 -5.51 4.75
CA LEU A 261 10.98 -6.43 4.11
C LEU A 261 10.51 -6.73 2.68
N HIS A 262 11.47 -7.08 1.82
CA HIS A 262 11.22 -7.62 0.49
C HIS A 262 11.73 -9.06 0.39
N GLY A 263 10.88 -9.95 -0.10
CA GLY A 263 11.18 -11.37 -0.34
C GLY A 263 11.79 -11.63 -1.72
N ASN A 264 11.87 -10.62 -2.57
CA ASN A 264 12.44 -10.72 -3.91
C ASN A 264 13.84 -11.36 -3.87
N SER A 265 14.09 -12.29 -4.81
CA SER A 265 15.35 -13.06 -4.84
C SER A 265 15.54 -14.09 -3.71
N ILE A 266 14.58 -14.29 -2.82
CA ILE A 266 14.60 -15.37 -1.82
C ILE A 266 13.97 -16.62 -2.45
N ARG A 267 14.80 -17.45 -3.09
CA ARG A 267 14.35 -18.65 -3.79
C ARG A 267 14.13 -19.86 -2.87
N ASN A 268 14.86 -19.91 -1.76
CA ASN A 268 14.67 -20.93 -0.73
C ASN A 268 13.76 -20.37 0.34
N PRO A 269 12.55 -20.91 0.54
CA PRO A 269 11.61 -20.38 1.54
C PRO A 269 12.16 -20.29 2.97
N GLU A 270 13.11 -21.17 3.36
CA GLU A 270 13.74 -21.10 4.69
C GLU A 270 14.50 -19.79 4.92
N ASP A 271 15.01 -19.15 3.87
CA ASP A 271 15.71 -17.87 3.98
C ASP A 271 14.76 -16.72 4.41
N ILE A 272 13.44 -16.87 4.24
CA ILE A 272 12.43 -15.96 4.77
C ILE A 272 12.50 -15.95 6.31
N THR A 273 12.50 -17.13 6.93
CA THR A 273 12.63 -17.26 8.38
C THR A 273 13.95 -16.68 8.88
N VAL A 274 15.05 -16.95 8.15
CA VAL A 274 16.39 -16.40 8.49
C VAL A 274 16.39 -14.87 8.44
N GLN A 275 15.74 -14.27 7.46
CA GLN A 275 15.65 -12.80 7.32
C GLN A 275 14.84 -12.18 8.48
N VAL A 276 13.69 -12.76 8.83
CA VAL A 276 12.86 -12.31 9.96
C VAL A 276 13.62 -12.43 11.28
N ASP A 277 14.29 -13.56 11.51
CA ASP A 277 15.10 -13.79 12.70
C ASP A 277 16.27 -12.82 12.79
N SER A 278 16.87 -12.45 11.66
CA SER A 278 17.96 -11.46 11.62
C SER A 278 17.47 -10.08 12.06
N VAL A 279 16.26 -9.67 11.69
CA VAL A 279 15.63 -8.44 12.20
C VAL A 279 15.44 -8.54 13.72
N ARG A 280 14.87 -9.63 14.22
CA ARG A 280 14.59 -9.81 15.66
C ARG A 280 15.85 -9.89 16.52
N LYS A 281 16.97 -10.37 15.97
CA LYS A 281 18.27 -10.43 16.63
C LYS A 281 19.00 -9.09 16.70
N SER A 282 18.56 -8.08 15.94
CA SER A 282 19.14 -6.73 16.06
C SER A 282 18.90 -6.18 17.47
N THR A 283 19.91 -5.58 18.06
CA THR A 283 19.81 -4.90 19.37
C THR A 283 18.92 -3.66 19.32
N ALA A 284 18.64 -3.15 18.12
CA ALA A 284 17.75 -2.02 17.90
C ALA A 284 16.27 -2.43 17.76
N TYR A 285 15.99 -3.74 17.67
CA TYR A 285 14.62 -4.21 17.51
C TYR A 285 13.88 -4.16 18.86
N THR A 286 12.72 -3.53 18.83
CA THR A 286 11.69 -3.63 19.86
C THR A 286 10.48 -4.33 19.27
N THR A 287 9.66 -4.96 20.07
CA THR A 287 8.45 -5.67 19.61
C THR A 287 7.59 -4.78 18.71
N LYS A 288 7.53 -5.11 17.43
CA LYS A 288 6.76 -4.41 16.39
C LYS A 288 6.50 -5.35 15.21
N PRO A 289 5.46 -5.11 14.40
CA PRO A 289 5.15 -5.97 13.25
C PRO A 289 6.27 -5.99 12.21
N ILE A 290 6.45 -7.17 11.60
CA ILE A 290 7.31 -7.38 10.43
C ILE A 290 6.41 -7.69 9.23
N VAL A 291 6.61 -6.99 8.12
CA VAL A 291 5.75 -7.05 6.93
C VAL A 291 6.60 -7.19 5.69
N TYR A 292 6.45 -8.27 4.97
CA TYR A 292 6.83 -8.32 3.58
C TYR A 292 5.76 -7.56 2.78
N ASN A 293 6.14 -6.49 2.10
CA ASN A 293 5.23 -5.77 1.20
C ASN A 293 5.57 -5.96 -0.28
N GLU A 294 6.56 -6.82 -0.57
CA GLU A 294 6.96 -7.20 -1.92
C GLU A 294 7.65 -8.58 -1.91
N ASP A 295 7.02 -9.60 -2.53
CA ASP A 295 7.64 -10.89 -2.80
C ASP A 295 7.02 -11.52 -4.06
N ASP A 296 7.88 -11.88 -5.02
CA ASP A 296 7.52 -12.43 -6.34
C ASP A 296 7.59 -13.97 -6.41
N HIS A 297 7.51 -14.66 -5.28
CA HIS A 297 7.52 -16.12 -5.19
C HIS A 297 6.13 -16.67 -4.88
N PHE A 298 5.42 -17.15 -5.87
CA PHE A 298 4.00 -17.54 -5.78
C PHE A 298 3.75 -19.01 -6.06
N LYS A 299 4.53 -19.88 -5.44
CA LYS A 299 4.34 -21.33 -5.48
C LYS A 299 3.31 -21.77 -4.44
N PHE A 300 2.10 -21.25 -4.57
CA PHE A 300 1.04 -21.43 -3.59
C PHE A 300 0.48 -22.87 -3.53
N ASP A 301 0.76 -23.69 -4.53
CA ASP A 301 0.46 -25.11 -4.60
C ASP A 301 1.50 -26.00 -3.86
N GLU A 302 2.69 -25.45 -3.54
CA GLU A 302 3.68 -26.15 -2.74
C GLU A 302 3.35 -26.02 -1.23
N GLU A 303 3.56 -27.10 -0.47
CA GLU A 303 3.35 -27.13 0.97
C GLU A 303 4.22 -26.11 1.71
N VAL A 304 5.46 -25.93 1.22
CA VAL A 304 6.44 -24.97 1.74
C VAL A 304 6.75 -23.94 0.67
N ASN A 305 6.40 -22.70 0.94
CA ASN A 305 6.67 -21.56 0.08
C ASN A 305 6.93 -20.30 0.93
N ASN A 306 7.29 -19.18 0.30
CA ASN A 306 7.63 -17.94 1.02
C ASN A 306 6.49 -17.42 1.88
N PHE A 307 5.23 -17.51 1.42
CA PHE A 307 4.05 -17.10 2.19
C PHE A 307 3.91 -17.94 3.48
N VAL A 308 4.03 -19.27 3.37
CA VAL A 308 3.95 -20.18 4.52
C VAL A 308 5.06 -19.89 5.53
N LYS A 309 6.30 -19.70 5.05
CA LYS A 309 7.45 -19.42 5.93
C LYS A 309 7.39 -18.05 6.59
N ALA A 310 6.86 -17.04 5.90
CA ALA A 310 6.61 -15.73 6.51
C ALA A 310 5.56 -15.85 7.62
N THR A 311 4.47 -16.59 7.37
CA THR A 311 3.41 -16.85 8.37
C THR A 311 3.96 -17.61 9.59
N ASP A 312 4.73 -18.66 9.36
CA ASP A 312 5.36 -19.48 10.42
C ASP A 312 6.33 -18.62 11.28
N ALA A 313 7.09 -17.75 10.62
CA ALA A 313 7.96 -16.78 11.29
C ALA A 313 7.20 -15.59 11.90
N TYR A 314 5.86 -15.61 11.88
CA TYR A 314 5.00 -14.53 12.36
C TYR A 314 5.35 -13.17 11.74
N ALA A 315 5.40 -13.15 10.42
CA ALA A 315 5.53 -11.94 9.59
C ALA A 315 4.40 -11.90 8.55
N SER A 316 3.84 -10.72 8.32
CA SER A 316 2.86 -10.50 7.26
C SER A 316 3.52 -10.66 5.89
N TRP A 317 2.78 -11.16 4.90
CA TRP A 317 3.33 -11.38 3.56
C TRP A 317 2.53 -10.63 2.50
N GLY A 318 3.26 -10.09 1.49
CA GLY A 318 2.72 -9.26 0.42
C GLY A 318 3.03 -9.80 -0.97
N TYR A 319 1.94 -10.06 -1.70
CA TYR A 319 1.96 -10.56 -3.06
C TYR A 319 2.43 -9.49 -4.04
N PHE A 320 3.55 -9.76 -4.73
CA PHE A 320 4.04 -8.98 -5.86
C PHE A 320 4.05 -9.82 -7.12
N ASP A 321 3.33 -9.38 -8.14
CA ASP A 321 3.25 -10.07 -9.43
C ASP A 321 3.34 -9.07 -10.58
N PHE A 322 4.09 -9.43 -11.61
CA PHE A 322 4.24 -8.65 -12.84
C PHE A 322 4.06 -9.55 -14.06
N ARG A 323 3.52 -8.97 -15.13
CA ARG A 323 3.37 -9.64 -16.41
C ARG A 323 4.73 -9.76 -17.09
N LYS A 324 5.17 -11.00 -17.33
CA LYS A 324 6.39 -11.29 -18.09
C LYS A 324 6.13 -11.07 -19.59
N LYS A 325 7.22 -11.01 -20.34
CA LYS A 325 7.12 -10.97 -21.80
C LYS A 325 6.34 -12.19 -22.30
N ASP A 326 5.43 -11.97 -23.23
CA ASP A 326 4.58 -12.98 -23.88
C ASP A 326 3.50 -13.62 -22.95
N GLU A 327 3.34 -13.13 -21.71
CA GLU A 327 2.22 -13.52 -20.87
C GLU A 327 0.94 -12.72 -21.23
N PRO A 328 -0.25 -13.32 -21.04
CA PRO A 328 -1.52 -12.66 -21.33
C PRO A 328 -1.79 -11.45 -20.42
N PHE A 329 -2.72 -10.59 -20.84
CA PHE A 329 -3.04 -9.31 -20.19
C PHE A 329 -3.46 -9.47 -18.73
N GLU A 330 -4.08 -10.59 -18.38
CA GLU A 330 -4.60 -10.89 -17.04
C GLU A 330 -3.49 -11.11 -16.00
N GLN A 331 -2.24 -11.33 -16.44
CA GLN A 331 -1.13 -11.57 -15.53
C GLN A 331 -0.59 -10.29 -14.91
N GLY A 332 -0.26 -10.42 -13.62
CA GLY A 332 0.39 -9.38 -12.84
C GLY A 332 -0.50 -8.20 -12.47
N PHE A 333 -0.09 -7.53 -11.39
CA PHE A 333 -0.67 -6.26 -10.96
C PHE A 333 0.28 -5.07 -11.17
N GLN A 334 1.56 -5.34 -11.43
CA GLN A 334 2.59 -4.31 -11.53
C GLN A 334 2.63 -3.65 -12.91
N CYS A 335 2.44 -4.44 -13.99
CA CYS A 335 2.57 -3.93 -15.35
C CYS A 335 1.36 -3.12 -15.81
N ILE A 336 1.61 -1.96 -16.42
CA ILE A 336 0.56 -1.06 -16.90
C ILE A 336 0.40 -1.20 -18.43
N PRO A 337 -0.86 -1.20 -18.92
CA PRO A 337 -2.12 -1.25 -18.18
C PRO A 337 -2.29 -2.61 -17.48
N ALA A 338 -2.92 -2.59 -16.30
CA ALA A 338 -3.13 -3.79 -15.51
C ALA A 338 -4.57 -4.30 -15.61
N ASP A 339 -4.73 -5.63 -15.63
CA ASP A 339 -5.98 -6.25 -15.24
C ASP A 339 -6.04 -6.31 -13.70
N TRP A 340 -6.83 -5.46 -13.09
CA TRP A 340 -7.00 -5.41 -11.64
C TRP A 340 -7.89 -6.53 -11.09
N GLY A 341 -8.45 -7.38 -11.96
CA GLY A 341 -9.24 -8.56 -11.58
C GLY A 341 -8.38 -9.72 -11.05
N ILE A 342 -9.03 -10.71 -10.43
CA ILE A 342 -8.41 -11.96 -9.97
C ILE A 342 -8.52 -13.00 -11.10
N ASN A 343 -7.98 -12.70 -12.29
CA ASN A 343 -8.23 -13.45 -13.52
C ASN A 343 -7.11 -14.41 -13.94
N SER A 344 -5.94 -14.38 -13.27
CA SER A 344 -4.84 -15.32 -13.54
C SER A 344 -4.69 -16.36 -12.45
N GLU A 345 -4.06 -17.50 -12.78
CA GLU A 345 -3.86 -18.59 -11.81
C GLU A 345 -2.99 -18.15 -10.61
N ARG A 346 -1.96 -17.32 -10.84
CA ARG A 346 -1.12 -16.78 -9.75
C ARG A 346 -1.95 -15.92 -8.79
N LYS A 347 -2.78 -15.02 -9.33
CA LYS A 347 -3.69 -14.19 -8.53
C LYS A 347 -4.69 -15.05 -7.77
N LYS A 348 -5.33 -16.03 -8.43
CA LYS A 348 -6.28 -16.96 -7.79
C LYS A 348 -5.60 -17.73 -6.65
N GLY A 349 -4.39 -18.24 -6.87
CA GLY A 349 -3.62 -18.95 -5.83
C GLY A 349 -3.45 -18.13 -4.56
N PHE A 350 -3.01 -16.88 -4.68
CA PHE A 350 -2.89 -15.96 -3.54
C PHE A 350 -4.24 -15.72 -2.84
N PHE A 351 -5.28 -15.34 -3.59
CA PHE A 351 -6.58 -15.03 -3.02
C PHE A 351 -7.30 -16.25 -2.45
N ASN A 352 -7.00 -17.47 -2.90
CA ASN A 352 -7.49 -18.70 -2.30
C ASN A 352 -6.94 -18.90 -0.88
N ILE A 353 -5.63 -18.68 -0.68
CA ILE A 353 -5.01 -18.74 0.65
C ILE A 353 -5.63 -17.67 1.59
N LEU A 354 -5.84 -16.45 1.12
CA LEU A 354 -6.50 -15.42 1.93
C LEU A 354 -7.94 -15.80 2.30
N THR A 355 -8.63 -16.51 1.41
CA THR A 355 -9.97 -17.06 1.71
C THR A 355 -9.90 -18.15 2.79
N GLU A 356 -8.86 -18.99 2.78
CA GLU A 356 -8.59 -19.94 3.87
C GLU A 356 -8.38 -19.21 5.20
N TRP A 357 -7.56 -18.15 5.24
CA TRP A 357 -7.34 -17.33 6.44
C TRP A 357 -8.63 -16.71 6.97
N LYS A 358 -9.42 -16.13 6.07
CA LYS A 358 -10.72 -15.53 6.43
C LYS A 358 -11.65 -16.55 7.10
N ASN A 359 -11.63 -17.80 6.64
CA ASN A 359 -12.48 -18.89 7.11
C ASN A 359 -11.84 -19.77 8.21
N ALA A 360 -10.58 -19.49 8.58
CA ALA A 360 -9.87 -20.20 9.66
C ALA A 360 -10.58 -20.04 11.02
N GLN A 361 -10.36 -21.02 11.90
CA GLN A 361 -10.90 -21.05 13.26
C GLN A 361 -9.89 -20.55 14.29
#